data_58af3449bbf7292204779d757a0ffce2
#
_entry.id   58af3449bbf7292204779d757a0ffce2
#
_cell.length_a   1.000
_cell.length_b   1.000
_cell.length_c   1.000
_cell.angle_alpha   90.00
_cell.angle_beta   90.00
_cell.angle_gamma   90.00
#
_symmetry.space_group_name_H-M   'P 1'
#
loop_
_entity.id
_entity.type
_entity.pdbx_description
1 polymer ?
#
loop_
_entity_poly.entity_id
_entity_poly.type
_entity_poly.pdbx_seq_one_letter_code
_entity_poly.pdbx_strand_id
1 'polypeptide(L)'
;MATALTLAGTNTGFSNESAGLLADDSIIGHGDFKYKVDKAWAKISVNSNPLFNCHEMVQDSKGRLIMLGDHTQNNILIFDKSGKLLDYWGTAWPGGHGLSISKEGGEDFLLIVDCGWYQNKTGNWNPQAGQVIKTDLNGRIIFSIGHPKTIGIYKDTEKFMPTETAIGPNGDIYVADGYGSDYIIQYNSRGQYIRHFGGRNNTNPDWNLKCAHGVAIDYRNKSNPTLICTSREENCFKVFTLDGKFLHRIDLPGMYVCRPVMDYNNLYAGVCWSNDAAGKMIGGNSGFVTILDASNKVISNPGGNAPVYKNNVLQTTMQAPGQLFQHCHDVCIDEDKNIYVCQWNANNTSPVKLTRV
;
A
#
# COMPACT_ATOMS: atom_id res chain seq x y z
N MET A 1 -20.00 -17.37 7.06
CA MET A 1 -20.61 -17.03 5.76
C MET A 1 -20.05 -15.69 5.36
N ALA A 2 -19.17 -15.64 4.37
CA ALA A 2 -18.61 -14.40 3.87
C ALA A 2 -19.65 -13.70 3.01
N THR A 3 -20.12 -12.55 3.44
CA THR A 3 -21.00 -11.70 2.65
C THR A 3 -20.18 -11.06 1.54
N ALA A 4 -20.27 -11.60 0.34
CA ALA A 4 -19.76 -10.93 -0.85
C ALA A 4 -20.62 -9.68 -1.07
N LEU A 5 -20.01 -8.49 -0.98
CA LEU A 5 -20.65 -7.26 -1.41
C LEU A 5 -20.74 -7.28 -2.94
N THR A 6 -21.87 -7.66 -3.46
CA THR A 6 -22.24 -7.45 -4.88
C THR A 6 -22.60 -5.98 -5.06
N LEU A 7 -21.71 -5.19 -5.65
CA LEU A 7 -22.04 -3.86 -6.15
C LEU A 7 -22.82 -4.01 -7.46
N ALA A 8 -24.16 -4.02 -7.37
CA ALA A 8 -25.02 -3.84 -8.52
C ALA A 8 -25.00 -2.34 -8.92
N GLY A 9 -24.42 -2.06 -10.07
CA GLY A 9 -24.45 -0.72 -10.66
C GLY A 9 -25.87 -0.36 -11.12
N THR A 10 -26.52 0.56 -10.42
CA THR A 10 -27.67 1.30 -10.96
C THR A 10 -27.16 2.64 -11.46
N ASN A 11 -27.20 2.84 -12.78
CA ASN A 11 -27.02 4.13 -13.42
C ASN A 11 -28.16 5.06 -12.98
N THR A 12 -27.91 5.90 -11.98
CA THR A 12 -28.72 7.09 -11.73
C THR A 12 -27.86 8.28 -12.14
N GLY A 13 -28.28 8.94 -13.21
CA GLY A 13 -27.65 10.18 -13.67
C GLY A 13 -27.74 11.25 -12.59
N PHE A 14 -26.59 11.55 -11.98
CA PHE A 14 -26.40 12.77 -11.21
C PHE A 14 -25.78 13.82 -12.13
N SER A 15 -26.44 14.95 -12.24
CA SER A 15 -25.88 16.16 -12.83
C SER A 15 -24.61 16.56 -12.06
N ASN A 16 -23.45 16.31 -12.64
CA ASN A 16 -22.17 16.78 -12.13
C ASN A 16 -22.08 18.30 -12.32
N GLU A 17 -22.23 19.05 -11.24
CA GLU A 17 -21.43 20.24 -11.11
C GLU A 17 -19.97 19.78 -11.02
N SER A 18 -19.19 20.06 -12.05
CA SER A 18 -17.76 19.74 -12.12
C SER A 18 -17.02 20.54 -11.06
N ALA A 19 -16.84 19.96 -9.88
CA ALA A 19 -15.75 20.39 -9.00
C ALA A 19 -14.47 20.24 -9.82
N GLY A 20 -13.85 21.35 -10.24
CA GLY A 20 -12.70 21.32 -11.14
C GLY A 20 -11.59 20.45 -10.56
N LEU A 21 -11.14 19.46 -11.32
CA LEU A 21 -9.97 18.66 -10.98
C LEU A 21 -8.79 19.61 -10.70
N LEU A 22 -8.06 19.37 -9.62
CA LEU A 22 -6.83 20.12 -9.33
C LEU A 22 -5.89 20.03 -10.54
N ALA A 23 -5.40 21.20 -10.99
CA ALA A 23 -4.50 21.29 -12.12
C ALA A 23 -3.12 20.72 -11.75
N ASP A 24 -2.34 20.35 -12.77
CA ASP A 24 -0.90 20.22 -12.61
C ASP A 24 -0.33 21.53 -12.05
N ASP A 25 0.76 21.45 -11.29
CA ASP A 25 1.38 22.56 -10.58
C ASP A 25 0.63 23.08 -9.34
N SER A 26 -0.54 22.53 -9.00
CA SER A 26 -1.21 22.84 -7.74
C SER A 26 -0.33 22.47 -6.54
N ILE A 27 -0.37 23.30 -5.49
CA ILE A 27 0.31 23.02 -4.23
C ILE A 27 -0.71 22.44 -3.25
N ILE A 28 -0.41 21.25 -2.72
CA ILE A 28 -1.25 20.52 -1.75
C ILE A 28 -0.44 20.17 -0.49
N GLY A 29 -1.15 19.79 0.58
CA GLY A 29 -0.53 19.47 1.87
C GLY A 29 -0.58 20.63 2.86
N HIS A 30 -0.03 20.44 4.08
CA HIS A 30 -0.22 21.35 5.22
C HIS A 30 1.09 21.61 5.95
N GLY A 31 1.18 22.78 6.60
CA GLY A 31 2.37 23.18 7.36
C GLY A 31 3.61 23.17 6.48
N ASP A 32 4.66 22.55 6.98
CA ASP A 32 5.94 22.37 6.26
C ASP A 32 5.91 21.22 5.25
N PHE A 33 4.81 20.44 5.18
CA PHE A 33 4.66 19.29 4.29
C PHE A 33 3.75 19.66 3.11
N LYS A 34 4.28 20.51 2.23
CA LYS A 34 3.62 20.97 1.00
C LYS A 34 4.30 20.40 -0.22
N TYR A 35 3.52 20.16 -1.26
CA TYR A 35 3.98 19.47 -2.46
C TYR A 35 3.32 20.08 -3.70
N LYS A 36 4.12 20.23 -4.76
CA LYS A 36 3.65 20.55 -6.10
C LYS A 36 3.27 19.28 -6.84
N VAL A 37 2.09 19.26 -7.46
CA VAL A 37 1.54 18.09 -8.16
C VAL A 37 2.10 18.01 -9.58
N ASP A 38 2.55 16.81 -9.99
CA ASP A 38 2.93 16.45 -11.35
C ASP A 38 2.25 15.12 -11.74
N LYS A 39 1.17 15.20 -12.51
CA LYS A 39 0.43 14.03 -13.00
C LYS A 39 1.07 13.39 -14.24
N ALA A 40 1.96 14.12 -14.91
CA ALA A 40 2.62 13.70 -16.15
C ALA A 40 4.05 13.18 -15.91
N TRP A 41 4.40 12.94 -14.64
CA TRP A 41 5.74 12.49 -14.29
C TRP A 41 6.14 11.20 -15.00
N ALA A 42 5.33 10.15 -14.98
CA ALA A 42 5.65 8.87 -15.60
C ALA A 42 5.52 8.95 -17.13
N LYS A 43 6.65 8.93 -17.82
CA LYS A 43 6.73 9.04 -19.28
C LYS A 43 6.61 7.67 -19.93
N ILE A 44 5.40 7.11 -19.92
CA ILE A 44 5.08 5.82 -20.53
C ILE A 44 4.04 5.97 -21.63
N SER A 45 4.08 5.03 -22.57
CA SER A 45 3.06 4.90 -23.61
C SER A 45 2.15 3.73 -23.24
N VAL A 46 0.88 3.99 -23.01
CA VAL A 46 -0.13 2.95 -22.72
C VAL A 46 -0.26 1.91 -23.84
N ASN A 47 0.15 2.24 -25.06
CA ASN A 47 0.18 1.29 -26.18
C ASN A 47 1.34 0.30 -26.09
N SER A 48 2.48 0.72 -25.54
CA SER A 48 3.68 -0.11 -25.40
C SER A 48 3.78 -0.73 -24.01
N ASN A 49 3.37 0.01 -22.98
CA ASN A 49 3.46 -0.36 -21.58
C ASN A 49 2.09 -0.16 -20.92
N PRO A 50 1.11 -1.03 -21.19
CA PRO A 50 -0.22 -0.88 -20.66
C PRO A 50 -0.25 -1.05 -19.13
N LEU A 51 -1.10 -0.27 -18.48
CA LEU A 51 -1.37 -0.35 -17.05
C LEU A 51 -2.84 -0.68 -16.81
N PHE A 52 -3.14 -1.48 -15.79
CA PHE A 52 -4.46 -1.52 -15.18
C PHE A 52 -4.45 -0.72 -13.88
N ASN A 53 -3.62 -1.14 -12.93
CA ASN A 53 -3.44 -0.47 -11.66
C ASN A 53 -1.95 -0.27 -11.37
N CYS A 54 -1.63 0.80 -10.66
CA CYS A 54 -0.35 1.01 -10.03
C CYS A 54 -0.51 0.66 -8.55
N HIS A 55 0.04 -0.47 -8.11
CA HIS A 55 -0.16 -0.90 -6.74
C HIS A 55 0.88 -0.35 -5.79
N GLU A 56 2.15 -0.59 -6.06
CA GLU A 56 3.22 -0.17 -5.16
C GLU A 56 4.48 0.27 -5.90
N MET A 57 5.31 1.04 -5.18
CA MET A 57 6.58 1.52 -5.68
C MET A 57 7.64 1.50 -4.59
N VAL A 58 8.86 1.15 -4.98
CA VAL A 58 10.06 1.21 -4.13
C VAL A 58 11.21 1.91 -4.86
N GLN A 59 12.16 2.46 -4.11
CA GLN A 59 13.40 3.00 -4.66
C GLN A 59 14.55 2.01 -4.45
N ASP A 60 15.32 1.74 -5.49
CA ASP A 60 16.50 0.87 -5.39
C ASP A 60 17.75 1.63 -4.92
N SER A 61 18.83 0.89 -4.66
CA SER A 61 20.09 1.47 -4.18
C SER A 61 20.81 2.39 -5.19
N LYS A 62 20.31 2.45 -6.44
CA LYS A 62 20.80 3.33 -7.52
C LYS A 62 19.90 4.56 -7.73
N GLY A 63 18.87 4.72 -6.89
CA GLY A 63 17.90 5.82 -6.97
C GLY A 63 16.84 5.66 -8.04
N ARG A 64 16.72 4.46 -8.68
CA ARG A 64 15.65 4.18 -9.63
C ARG A 64 14.36 3.85 -8.90
N LEU A 65 13.23 4.15 -9.51
CA LEU A 65 11.91 3.91 -8.97
C LEU A 65 11.32 2.68 -9.66
N ILE A 66 11.03 1.65 -8.87
CA ILE A 66 10.52 0.36 -9.34
C ILE A 66 9.06 0.26 -8.93
N MET A 67 8.17 0.17 -9.91
CA MET A 67 6.72 0.10 -9.72
C MET A 67 6.21 -1.30 -10.02
N LEU A 68 5.32 -1.81 -9.19
CA LEU A 68 4.52 -3.00 -9.43
C LEU A 68 3.12 -2.60 -9.92
N GLY A 69 2.71 -3.19 -11.03
CA GLY A 69 1.35 -3.18 -11.55
C GLY A 69 0.83 -4.59 -11.79
N ASP A 70 -0.44 -4.69 -12.13
CA ASP A 70 -1.14 -5.97 -12.34
C ASP A 70 -1.39 -6.31 -13.82
N HIS A 71 -0.85 -5.51 -14.74
CA HIS A 71 -0.93 -5.81 -16.17
C HIS A 71 0.13 -6.84 -16.58
N THR A 72 -0.29 -7.98 -17.13
CA THR A 72 0.57 -9.13 -17.42
C THR A 72 1.48 -8.99 -18.65
N GLN A 73 1.61 -7.82 -19.22
CA GLN A 73 2.68 -7.52 -20.20
C GLN A 73 3.89 -6.86 -19.54
N ASN A 74 3.71 -6.23 -18.37
CA ASN A 74 4.76 -5.50 -17.67
C ASN A 74 4.37 -5.30 -16.19
N ASN A 75 4.45 -6.34 -15.40
CA ASN A 75 4.18 -6.20 -13.96
C ASN A 75 5.14 -5.23 -13.26
N ILE A 76 6.41 -5.22 -13.66
CA ILE A 76 7.44 -4.34 -13.11
C ILE A 76 7.84 -3.30 -14.15
N LEU A 77 7.81 -2.03 -13.76
CA LEU A 77 8.31 -0.90 -14.54
C LEU A 77 9.37 -0.16 -13.73
N ILE A 78 10.51 0.13 -14.37
CA ILE A 78 11.66 0.77 -13.70
C ILE A 78 11.87 2.14 -14.32
N PHE A 79 11.80 3.19 -13.51
CA PHE A 79 11.93 4.58 -13.94
C PHE A 79 13.18 5.22 -13.34
N ASP A 80 13.72 6.24 -14.02
CA ASP A 80 14.58 7.21 -13.36
C ASP A 80 13.75 8.28 -12.63
N LYS A 81 14.39 9.15 -11.84
CA LYS A 81 13.71 10.22 -11.11
C LYS A 81 13.01 11.26 -11.99
N SER A 82 13.37 11.34 -13.28
CA SER A 82 12.70 12.21 -14.24
C SER A 82 11.39 11.62 -14.79
N GLY A 83 11.08 10.38 -14.43
CA GLY A 83 9.93 9.63 -14.94
C GLY A 83 10.15 8.92 -16.27
N LYS A 84 11.39 8.92 -16.79
CA LYS A 84 11.72 8.16 -17.98
C LYS A 84 11.73 6.67 -17.65
N LEU A 85 10.98 5.88 -18.41
CA LEU A 85 11.03 4.42 -18.34
C LEU A 85 12.39 3.91 -18.82
N LEU A 86 13.06 3.14 -17.97
CA LEU A 86 14.38 2.55 -18.24
C LEU A 86 14.26 1.09 -18.65
N ASP A 87 13.37 0.33 -18.01
CA ASP A 87 13.19 -1.08 -18.24
C ASP A 87 11.80 -1.54 -17.75
N TYR A 88 11.32 -2.69 -18.24
CA TYR A 88 10.08 -3.32 -17.78
C TYR A 88 10.11 -4.84 -18.01
N TRP A 89 9.47 -5.58 -17.13
CA TRP A 89 9.38 -7.03 -17.20
C TRP A 89 8.24 -7.59 -16.32
N GLY A 90 8.05 -8.91 -16.35
CA GLY A 90 7.07 -9.63 -15.54
C GLY A 90 5.75 -9.83 -16.26
N THR A 91 5.29 -11.10 -16.26
CA THR A 91 4.07 -11.54 -16.95
C THR A 91 3.23 -12.49 -16.11
N ALA A 92 3.65 -12.78 -14.87
CA ALA A 92 3.13 -13.88 -14.08
C ALA A 92 2.22 -13.47 -12.93
N TRP A 93 2.07 -12.16 -12.69
CA TRP A 93 1.39 -11.65 -11.49
C TRP A 93 0.18 -10.77 -11.84
N PRO A 94 -0.94 -11.38 -12.29
CA PRO A 94 -2.16 -10.63 -12.64
C PRO A 94 -2.85 -9.99 -11.42
N GLY A 95 -2.52 -10.43 -10.22
CA GLY A 95 -2.93 -9.85 -8.94
C GLY A 95 -1.79 -9.16 -8.21
N GLY A 96 -0.78 -8.64 -8.95
CA GLY A 96 0.37 -7.94 -8.38
C GLY A 96 -0.07 -6.82 -7.46
N HIS A 97 0.33 -6.86 -6.18
CA HIS A 97 -0.22 -6.00 -5.13
C HIS A 97 0.84 -5.37 -4.25
N GLY A 98 1.69 -6.16 -3.58
CA GLY A 98 2.73 -5.66 -2.66
C GLY A 98 4.13 -5.74 -3.26
N LEU A 99 4.98 -4.77 -2.95
CA LEU A 99 6.37 -4.71 -3.42
C LEU A 99 7.29 -4.19 -2.32
N SER A 100 8.21 -5.04 -1.88
CA SER A 100 9.29 -4.61 -0.99
C SER A 100 10.66 -4.86 -1.63
N ILE A 101 11.66 -4.14 -1.14
CA ILE A 101 13.04 -4.25 -1.61
C ILE A 101 13.98 -4.53 -0.44
N SER A 102 14.93 -5.43 -0.63
CA SER A 102 16.03 -5.70 0.30
C SER A 102 17.38 -5.54 -0.38
N LYS A 103 18.39 -5.17 0.40
CA LYS A 103 19.78 -5.15 -0.04
C LYS A 103 20.56 -6.25 0.67
N GLU A 104 21.09 -7.21 -0.08
CA GLU A 104 21.80 -8.37 0.44
C GLU A 104 23.09 -8.57 -0.35
N GLY A 105 24.23 -8.66 0.36
CA GLY A 105 25.53 -8.83 -0.29
C GLY A 105 25.92 -7.71 -1.28
N GLY A 106 25.32 -6.52 -1.14
CA GLY A 106 25.52 -5.39 -2.04
C GLY A 106 24.56 -5.32 -3.23
N GLU A 107 23.71 -6.34 -3.44
CA GLU A 107 22.71 -6.41 -4.50
C GLU A 107 21.30 -6.18 -3.96
N ASP A 108 20.43 -5.61 -4.80
CA ASP A 108 19.02 -5.38 -4.48
C ASP A 108 18.16 -6.56 -4.94
N PHE A 109 17.20 -6.95 -4.11
CA PHE A 109 16.21 -8.00 -4.37
C PHE A 109 14.81 -7.48 -4.12
N LEU A 110 13.86 -7.92 -4.94
CA LEU A 110 12.44 -7.62 -4.77
C LEU A 110 11.72 -8.78 -4.08
N LEU A 111 10.78 -8.45 -3.19
CA LEU A 111 9.71 -9.34 -2.78
C LEU A 111 8.43 -8.84 -3.45
N ILE A 112 7.90 -9.65 -4.34
CA ILE A 112 6.69 -9.36 -5.11
C ILE A 112 5.56 -10.17 -4.51
N VAL A 113 4.46 -9.50 -4.20
CA VAL A 113 3.24 -10.13 -3.69
C VAL A 113 2.17 -10.08 -4.77
N ASP A 114 1.66 -11.24 -5.15
CA ASP A 114 0.42 -11.38 -5.91
C ASP A 114 -0.69 -11.77 -4.92
N CYS A 115 -1.69 -10.92 -4.76
CA CYS A 115 -2.76 -11.14 -3.78
C CYS A 115 -3.79 -12.18 -4.24
N GLY A 116 -3.71 -12.65 -5.47
CA GLY A 116 -4.64 -13.63 -6.03
C GLY A 116 -5.93 -13.04 -6.58
N TRP A 117 -6.21 -11.77 -6.41
CA TRP A 117 -7.30 -11.10 -7.12
C TRP A 117 -6.82 -10.61 -8.48
N TYR A 118 -7.49 -11.01 -9.55
CA TYR A 118 -7.20 -10.47 -10.87
C TYR A 118 -8.49 -10.11 -11.63
N GLN A 119 -8.38 -9.12 -12.49
CA GLN A 119 -9.48 -8.71 -13.36
C GLN A 119 -9.32 -9.41 -14.72
N ASN A 120 -10.35 -10.14 -15.15
CA ASN A 120 -10.32 -10.79 -16.46
C ASN A 120 -10.66 -9.80 -17.59
N LYS A 121 -10.54 -10.26 -18.85
CA LYS A 121 -10.79 -9.44 -20.04
C LYS A 121 -12.20 -8.83 -20.14
N THR A 122 -13.16 -9.36 -19.39
CA THR A 122 -14.54 -8.85 -19.32
C THR A 122 -14.77 -7.91 -18.15
N GLY A 123 -13.71 -7.54 -17.41
CA GLY A 123 -13.78 -6.65 -16.25
C GLY A 123 -14.23 -7.31 -14.95
N ASN A 124 -14.44 -8.63 -14.93
CA ASN A 124 -14.84 -9.34 -13.72
C ASN A 124 -13.64 -9.69 -12.86
N TRP A 125 -13.77 -9.49 -11.56
CA TRP A 125 -12.78 -9.89 -10.56
C TRP A 125 -12.90 -11.38 -10.25
N ASN A 126 -11.77 -12.08 -10.29
CA ASN A 126 -11.68 -13.52 -10.03
C ASN A 126 -10.59 -13.79 -8.99
N PRO A 127 -10.87 -14.61 -7.97
CA PRO A 127 -9.85 -15.00 -7.00
C PRO A 127 -9.07 -16.23 -7.48
N GLN A 128 -7.78 -16.24 -7.20
CA GLN A 128 -6.90 -17.41 -7.25
C GLN A 128 -6.06 -17.47 -5.97
N ALA A 129 -5.19 -18.46 -5.82
CA ALA A 129 -4.27 -18.48 -4.70
C ALA A 129 -3.24 -17.36 -4.82
N GLY A 130 -3.02 -16.61 -3.74
CA GLY A 130 -1.97 -15.62 -3.67
C GLY A 130 -0.58 -16.28 -3.54
N GLN A 131 0.46 -15.49 -3.77
CA GLN A 131 1.85 -15.94 -3.69
C GLN A 131 2.80 -14.79 -3.33
N VAL A 132 3.95 -15.15 -2.76
CA VAL A 132 5.04 -14.21 -2.46
C VAL A 132 6.30 -14.74 -3.14
N ILE A 133 6.96 -13.90 -3.94
CA ILE A 133 8.09 -14.30 -4.76
C ILE A 133 9.27 -13.37 -4.50
N LYS A 134 10.45 -13.93 -4.25
CA LYS A 134 11.70 -13.16 -4.22
C LYS A 134 12.39 -13.25 -5.58
N THR A 135 12.77 -12.08 -6.14
CA THR A 135 13.51 -12.00 -7.41
C THR A 135 14.73 -11.09 -7.26
N ASP A 136 15.70 -11.21 -8.18
CA ASP A 136 16.62 -10.12 -8.45
C ASP A 136 15.92 -9.00 -9.28
N LEU A 137 16.62 -7.91 -9.56
CA LEU A 137 16.05 -6.78 -10.31
C LEU A 137 15.81 -7.07 -11.80
N ASN A 138 16.28 -8.21 -12.30
CA ASN A 138 16.08 -8.67 -13.69
C ASN A 138 14.97 -9.70 -13.80
N GLY A 139 14.26 -9.99 -12.69
CA GLY A 139 13.14 -10.92 -12.68
C GLY A 139 13.51 -12.40 -12.49
N ARG A 140 14.79 -12.73 -12.23
CA ARG A 140 15.18 -14.11 -11.90
C ARG A 140 14.63 -14.46 -10.52
N ILE A 141 13.79 -15.49 -10.46
CA ILE A 141 13.22 -15.99 -9.22
C ILE A 141 14.32 -16.65 -8.37
N ILE A 142 14.44 -16.20 -7.12
CA ILE A 142 15.33 -16.79 -6.11
C ILE A 142 14.59 -17.90 -5.36
N PHE A 143 13.38 -17.59 -4.85
CA PHE A 143 12.44 -18.55 -4.28
C PHE A 143 11.01 -17.97 -4.30
N SER A 144 10.05 -18.84 -4.01
CA SER A 144 8.67 -18.45 -3.71
C SER A 144 8.25 -19.04 -2.37
N ILE A 145 7.42 -18.31 -1.62
CA ILE A 145 6.78 -18.80 -0.41
C ILE A 145 5.51 -19.51 -0.82
N GLY A 146 5.43 -20.79 -0.49
CA GLY A 146 4.26 -21.61 -0.77
C GLY A 146 3.05 -21.24 0.10
N HIS A 147 1.88 -21.72 -0.31
CA HIS A 147 0.64 -21.53 0.45
C HIS A 147 0.80 -22.07 1.89
N PRO A 148 0.45 -21.28 2.95
CA PRO A 148 0.63 -21.68 4.35
C PRO A 148 -0.04 -22.99 4.76
N LYS A 149 -1.01 -23.46 3.99
CA LYS A 149 -1.59 -24.80 4.12
C LYS A 149 -0.57 -25.93 3.97
N THR A 150 0.44 -25.75 3.10
CA THR A 150 1.47 -26.78 2.85
C THR A 150 2.39 -26.99 4.06
N ILE A 151 2.43 -26.05 4.99
CA ILE A 151 3.18 -26.12 6.24
C ILE A 151 2.27 -26.27 7.46
N GLY A 152 0.99 -26.55 7.25
CA GLY A 152 0.03 -26.94 8.28
C GLY A 152 -0.49 -25.81 9.18
N ILE A 153 -0.25 -24.53 8.82
CA ILE A 153 -0.72 -23.39 9.63
C ILE A 153 -2.09 -22.88 9.17
N TYR A 154 -2.53 -23.21 7.96
CA TYR A 154 -3.86 -22.88 7.45
C TYR A 154 -4.70 -24.15 7.29
N LYS A 155 -6.00 -24.01 7.61
CA LYS A 155 -7.01 -25.04 7.34
C LYS A 155 -7.36 -25.07 5.84
N ASP A 156 -8.01 -26.13 5.41
CA ASP A 156 -8.42 -26.29 4.00
C ASP A 156 -9.38 -25.21 3.50
N THR A 157 -10.12 -24.56 4.40
CA THR A 157 -11.08 -23.50 4.10
C THR A 157 -10.49 -22.10 4.17
N GLU A 158 -9.28 -21.95 4.69
CA GLU A 158 -8.60 -20.66 4.81
C GLU A 158 -7.90 -20.30 3.51
N LYS A 159 -8.08 -19.05 3.10
CA LYS A 159 -7.49 -18.51 1.89
C LYS A 159 -6.16 -17.83 2.22
N PHE A 160 -5.18 -18.00 1.38
CA PHE A 160 -3.97 -17.19 1.39
C PHE A 160 -4.06 -16.18 0.25
N MET A 161 -4.23 -14.92 0.62
CA MET A 161 -4.35 -13.79 -0.29
C MET A 161 -3.52 -12.63 0.26
N PRO A 162 -2.19 -12.76 0.21
CA PRO A 162 -1.26 -11.81 0.81
C PRO A 162 -1.35 -10.45 0.12
N THR A 163 -1.13 -9.40 0.88
CA THR A 163 -1.23 -8.03 0.38
C THR A 163 0.09 -7.30 0.44
N GLU A 164 0.98 -7.66 1.38
CA GLU A 164 2.21 -6.91 1.60
C GLU A 164 3.29 -7.76 2.25
N THR A 165 4.55 -7.31 2.11
CA THR A 165 5.70 -7.85 2.84
C THR A 165 6.52 -6.74 3.49
N ALA A 166 7.21 -7.08 4.59
CA ALA A 166 8.25 -6.26 5.19
C ALA A 166 9.47 -7.12 5.51
N ILE A 167 10.66 -6.51 5.46
CA ILE A 167 11.92 -7.21 5.68
C ILE A 167 12.56 -6.67 6.96
N GLY A 168 12.69 -7.55 7.95
CA GLY A 168 13.28 -7.25 9.24
C GLY A 168 14.82 -7.06 9.18
N PRO A 169 15.41 -6.54 10.25
CA PRO A 169 16.85 -6.25 10.29
C PRO A 169 17.75 -7.48 10.16
N ASN A 170 17.23 -8.66 10.49
CA ASN A 170 17.91 -9.95 10.35
C ASN A 170 17.57 -10.68 9.02
N GLY A 171 16.85 -10.01 8.13
CA GLY A 171 16.39 -10.58 6.85
C GLY A 171 15.11 -11.39 6.95
N ASP A 172 14.46 -11.49 8.11
CA ASP A 172 13.15 -12.14 8.25
C ASP A 172 12.09 -11.41 7.42
N ILE A 173 11.20 -12.18 6.84
CA ILE A 173 10.14 -11.70 5.96
C ILE A 173 8.81 -11.79 6.72
N TYR A 174 8.13 -10.66 6.84
CA TYR A 174 6.78 -10.56 7.39
C TYR A 174 5.79 -10.44 6.24
N VAL A 175 4.83 -11.34 6.15
CA VAL A 175 3.80 -11.35 5.12
C VAL A 175 2.46 -11.02 5.75
N ALA A 176 1.81 -9.97 5.27
CA ALA A 176 0.44 -9.63 5.64
C ALA A 176 -0.54 -10.36 4.71
N ASP A 177 -1.41 -11.21 5.26
CA ASP A 177 -2.45 -11.93 4.50
C ASP A 177 -3.78 -11.17 4.55
N GLY A 178 -3.77 -9.91 4.11
CA GLY A 178 -4.83 -8.94 4.37
C GLY A 178 -6.14 -9.17 3.61
N TYR A 179 -6.16 -9.94 2.54
CA TYR A 179 -7.38 -10.37 1.84
C TYR A 179 -7.75 -11.82 2.11
N GLY A 180 -6.91 -12.53 2.85
CA GLY A 180 -7.13 -13.90 3.31
C GLY A 180 -7.59 -13.96 4.77
N SER A 181 -6.70 -14.33 5.65
CA SER A 181 -6.97 -14.61 7.06
C SER A 181 -6.58 -13.49 8.03
N ASP A 182 -6.04 -12.38 7.53
CA ASP A 182 -5.51 -11.23 8.32
C ASP A 182 -4.38 -11.62 9.28
N TYR A 183 -3.66 -12.70 9.03
CA TYR A 183 -2.45 -13.03 9.76
C TYR A 183 -1.26 -12.20 9.26
N ILE A 184 -0.35 -11.91 10.17
CA ILE A 184 1.03 -11.54 9.86
C ILE A 184 1.87 -12.79 10.04
N ILE A 185 2.46 -13.29 8.96
CA ILE A 185 3.23 -14.53 8.95
C ILE A 185 4.71 -14.20 8.84
N GLN A 186 5.51 -14.63 9.79
CA GLN A 186 6.96 -14.43 9.80
C GLN A 186 7.67 -15.65 9.22
N TYR A 187 8.51 -15.41 8.23
CA TYR A 187 9.43 -16.37 7.64
C TYR A 187 10.87 -15.87 7.84
N ASN A 188 11.84 -16.77 7.85
CA ASN A 188 13.25 -16.35 7.81
C ASN A 188 13.63 -15.88 6.39
N SER A 189 14.88 -15.41 6.22
CA SER A 189 15.42 -14.91 4.95
C SER A 189 15.43 -15.94 3.81
N ARG A 190 15.20 -17.23 4.11
CA ARG A 190 15.11 -18.34 3.14
C ARG A 190 13.66 -18.74 2.83
N GLY A 191 12.66 -18.00 3.36
CA GLY A 191 11.25 -18.33 3.21
C GLY A 191 10.74 -19.48 4.07
N GLN A 192 11.46 -19.87 5.12
CA GLN A 192 11.03 -20.93 6.05
C GLN A 192 10.22 -20.30 7.18
N TYR A 193 9.06 -20.89 7.48
CA TYR A 193 8.13 -20.42 8.51
C TYR A 193 8.77 -20.38 9.90
N ILE A 194 8.46 -19.29 10.62
CA ILE A 194 8.87 -19.09 12.03
C ILE A 194 7.62 -19.07 12.93
N ARG A 195 6.68 -18.15 12.68
CA ARG A 195 5.45 -17.95 13.46
C ARG A 195 4.42 -17.15 12.68
N HIS A 196 3.24 -17.02 13.25
CA HIS A 196 2.23 -16.06 12.79
C HIS A 196 1.48 -15.49 13.99
N PHE A 197 0.86 -14.33 13.80
CA PHE A 197 0.05 -13.65 14.81
C PHE A 197 -0.98 -12.76 14.11
N GLY A 198 -1.83 -12.07 14.87
CA GLY A 198 -2.94 -11.30 14.32
C GLY A 198 -4.16 -12.18 14.03
N GLY A 199 -4.72 -12.00 12.86
CA GLY A 199 -5.85 -12.79 12.35
C GLY A 199 -7.20 -12.13 12.54
N ARG A 200 -8.10 -12.34 11.57
CA ARG A 200 -9.50 -11.90 11.60
C ARG A 200 -10.26 -12.62 12.70
N ASN A 201 -11.08 -11.87 13.43
CA ASN A 201 -11.86 -12.41 14.56
C ASN A 201 -11.01 -12.98 15.71
N ASN A 202 -9.80 -12.51 15.88
CA ASN A 202 -9.01 -12.82 17.07
C ASN A 202 -9.78 -12.35 18.32
N THR A 203 -9.89 -13.21 19.30
CA THR A 203 -10.62 -12.92 20.55
C THR A 203 -9.95 -11.83 21.39
N ASN A 204 -8.64 -11.67 21.24
CA ASN A 204 -7.92 -10.53 21.81
C ASN A 204 -8.00 -9.35 20.84
N PRO A 205 -8.66 -8.22 21.22
CA PRO A 205 -8.83 -7.06 20.36
C PRO A 205 -7.50 -6.41 19.94
N ASP A 206 -6.47 -6.52 20.75
CA ASP A 206 -5.13 -5.98 20.43
C ASP A 206 -4.48 -6.72 19.27
N TRP A 207 -4.76 -8.01 19.13
CA TRP A 207 -4.23 -8.86 18.07
C TRP A 207 -5.18 -9.00 16.88
N ASN A 208 -6.48 -8.68 17.06
CA ASN A 208 -7.42 -8.74 15.97
C ASN A 208 -7.04 -7.75 14.88
N LEU A 209 -6.92 -8.20 13.63
CA LEU A 209 -6.69 -7.37 12.46
C LEU A 209 -7.89 -7.50 11.53
N LYS A 210 -8.30 -6.38 10.93
CA LYS A 210 -9.39 -6.32 9.96
C LYS A 210 -8.87 -5.69 8.68
N CYS A 211 -8.68 -6.50 7.65
CA CYS A 211 -7.94 -6.17 6.46
C CYS A 211 -6.51 -5.73 6.81
N ALA A 212 -5.66 -6.71 7.14
CA ALA A 212 -4.23 -6.53 7.43
C ALA A 212 -3.49 -6.16 6.14
N HIS A 213 -3.81 -4.98 5.59
CA HIS A 213 -3.48 -4.60 4.22
C HIS A 213 -2.01 -4.27 4.00
N GLY A 214 -1.36 -3.71 5.00
CA GLY A 214 0.03 -3.29 4.92
C GLY A 214 0.83 -3.72 6.15
N VAL A 215 2.11 -3.92 5.96
CA VAL A 215 3.08 -4.19 7.02
C VAL A 215 4.40 -3.50 6.69
N ALA A 216 5.05 -2.90 7.68
CA ALA A 216 6.36 -2.30 7.53
C ALA A 216 7.18 -2.40 8.83
N ILE A 217 8.50 -2.37 8.70
CA ILE A 217 9.38 -2.21 9.86
C ILE A 217 9.57 -0.73 10.16
N ASP A 218 9.28 -0.32 11.37
CA ASP A 218 9.55 1.02 11.87
C ASP A 218 10.94 1.10 12.43
N TYR A 219 11.84 1.74 11.69
CA TYR A 219 13.23 2.00 12.08
C TYR A 219 13.42 3.39 12.70
N ARG A 220 12.36 4.15 13.03
CA ARG A 220 12.51 5.47 13.68
C ARG A 220 13.22 5.34 15.02
N ASN A 221 13.01 4.23 15.73
CA ASN A 221 13.90 3.78 16.82
C ASN A 221 14.83 2.66 16.33
N LYS A 222 16.01 3.02 15.87
CA LYS A 222 16.98 2.05 15.31
C LYS A 222 17.45 0.97 16.31
N SER A 223 17.46 1.28 17.60
CA SER A 223 17.90 0.34 18.63
C SER A 223 16.83 -0.68 18.99
N ASN A 224 15.56 -0.38 18.70
CA ASN A 224 14.43 -1.25 18.99
C ASN A 224 13.37 -1.09 17.89
N PRO A 225 13.63 -1.62 16.68
CA PRO A 225 12.69 -1.54 15.58
C PRO A 225 11.39 -2.31 15.91
N THR A 226 10.27 -1.81 15.42
CA THR A 226 8.95 -2.40 15.61
C THR A 226 8.29 -2.73 14.30
N LEU A 227 7.22 -3.49 14.33
CA LEU A 227 6.42 -3.83 13.18
C LEU A 227 5.11 -3.02 13.22
N ILE A 228 4.83 -2.25 12.17
CA ILE A 228 3.55 -1.55 12.02
C ILE A 228 2.70 -2.33 11.03
N CYS A 229 1.51 -2.71 11.47
CA CYS A 229 0.52 -3.44 10.67
C CYS A 229 -0.71 -2.57 10.45
N THR A 230 -1.18 -2.48 9.24
CA THR A 230 -2.45 -1.82 8.92
C THR A 230 -3.62 -2.70 9.37
N SER A 231 -4.57 -2.12 10.08
CA SER A 231 -5.91 -2.68 10.25
C SER A 231 -6.90 -1.74 9.56
N ARG A 232 -7.02 -1.87 8.22
CA ARG A 232 -7.65 -0.90 7.34
C ARG A 232 -9.11 -0.63 7.70
N GLU A 233 -9.89 -1.68 7.94
CA GLU A 233 -11.32 -1.58 8.28
C GLU A 233 -11.55 -1.00 9.69
N GLU A 234 -10.51 -0.96 10.53
CA GLU A 234 -10.53 -0.32 11.84
C GLU A 234 -9.99 1.12 11.81
N ASN A 235 -9.58 1.62 10.65
CA ASN A 235 -8.97 2.94 10.45
C ASN A 235 -7.79 3.17 11.41
N CYS A 236 -6.84 2.25 11.48
CA CYS A 236 -5.70 2.36 12.37
C CYS A 236 -4.47 1.58 11.87
N PHE A 237 -3.34 1.91 12.45
CA PHE A 237 -2.20 1.01 12.52
C PHE A 237 -2.13 0.36 13.90
N LYS A 238 -1.70 -0.90 13.94
CA LYS A 238 -1.33 -1.60 15.17
C LYS A 238 0.17 -1.88 15.16
N VAL A 239 0.83 -1.56 16.26
CA VAL A 239 2.27 -1.68 16.39
C VAL A 239 2.59 -2.89 17.26
N PHE A 240 3.51 -3.71 16.77
CA PHE A 240 3.97 -4.92 17.43
C PHE A 240 5.49 -4.94 17.56
N THR A 241 6.00 -5.73 18.48
CA THR A 241 7.42 -6.13 18.44
C THR A 241 7.65 -7.06 17.24
N LEU A 242 8.90 -7.27 16.85
CA LEU A 242 9.23 -8.15 15.73
C LEU A 242 8.86 -9.63 15.98
N ASP A 243 8.61 -10.02 17.23
CA ASP A 243 8.12 -11.35 17.60
C ASP A 243 6.58 -11.42 17.77
N GLY A 244 5.85 -10.34 17.40
CA GLY A 244 4.39 -10.31 17.32
C GLY A 244 3.67 -9.93 18.61
N LYS A 245 4.35 -9.32 19.58
CA LYS A 245 3.74 -8.83 20.80
C LYS A 245 3.15 -7.44 20.59
N PHE A 246 1.87 -7.24 20.84
CA PHE A 246 1.22 -5.94 20.71
C PHE A 246 1.83 -4.89 21.62
N LEU A 247 2.01 -3.68 21.11
CA LEU A 247 2.55 -2.53 21.83
C LEU A 247 1.52 -1.43 21.99
N HIS A 248 0.98 -0.93 20.88
CA HIS A 248 -0.03 0.14 20.91
C HIS A 248 -0.75 0.26 19.55
N ARG A 249 -1.77 1.10 19.50
CA ARG A 249 -2.56 1.44 18.33
C ARG A 249 -2.38 2.92 17.96
N ILE A 250 -2.42 3.22 16.67
CA ILE A 250 -2.41 4.57 16.11
C ILE A 250 -3.72 4.76 15.37
N ASP A 251 -4.64 5.54 15.95
CA ASP A 251 -5.97 5.79 15.36
C ASP A 251 -5.93 6.84 14.27
N LEU A 252 -6.56 6.53 13.14
CA LEU A 252 -6.64 7.37 11.95
C LEU A 252 -8.10 7.48 11.47
N PRO A 253 -8.97 8.12 12.27
CA PRO A 253 -10.41 8.11 12.04
C PRO A 253 -10.78 8.65 10.65
N GLY A 254 -11.58 7.86 9.92
CA GLY A 254 -12.02 8.16 8.57
C GLY A 254 -11.04 7.81 7.46
N MET A 255 -9.86 7.27 7.77
CA MET A 255 -8.81 6.93 6.82
C MET A 255 -8.68 5.42 6.65
N TYR A 256 -8.99 4.89 5.49
CA TYR A 256 -8.74 3.49 5.13
C TYR A 256 -7.33 3.38 4.55
N VAL A 257 -6.35 3.37 5.44
CA VAL A 257 -4.92 3.42 5.11
C VAL A 257 -4.42 2.11 4.50
N CYS A 258 -3.42 2.24 3.64
CA CYS A 258 -2.68 1.14 3.03
C CYS A 258 -1.35 0.88 3.74
N ARG A 259 -0.28 0.61 2.99
CA ARG A 259 1.04 0.33 3.56
C ARG A 259 1.60 1.55 4.29
N PRO A 260 2.13 1.40 5.53
CA PRO A 260 2.96 2.43 6.15
C PRO A 260 4.36 2.44 5.51
N VAL A 261 4.84 3.63 5.15
CA VAL A 261 6.17 3.85 4.58
C VAL A 261 6.94 4.80 5.48
N MET A 262 8.17 4.42 5.87
CA MET A 262 8.99 5.20 6.77
C MET A 262 9.99 6.06 6.00
N ASP A 263 10.12 7.30 6.45
CA ASP A 263 11.20 8.20 6.06
C ASP A 263 11.83 8.79 7.31
N TYR A 264 12.97 8.27 7.73
CA TYR A 264 13.73 8.68 8.92
C TYR A 264 12.88 8.94 10.18
N ASN A 265 12.13 10.05 10.21
CA ASN A 265 11.33 10.46 11.37
C ASN A 265 9.81 10.40 11.11
N ASN A 266 9.39 10.35 9.85
CA ASN A 266 7.99 10.43 9.49
C ASN A 266 7.48 9.10 8.96
N LEU A 267 6.17 8.90 9.12
CA LEU A 267 5.41 7.81 8.52
C LEU A 267 4.47 8.40 7.48
N TYR A 268 4.46 7.81 6.30
CA TYR A 268 3.59 8.15 5.19
C TYR A 268 2.69 6.97 4.86
N ALA A 269 1.46 7.24 4.41
CA ALA A 269 0.61 6.17 3.88
C ALA A 269 -0.34 6.72 2.82
N GLY A 270 -0.65 5.89 1.83
CA GLY A 270 -1.81 6.10 0.99
C GLY A 270 -3.10 5.84 1.78
N VAL A 271 -4.08 6.70 1.61
CA VAL A 271 -5.46 6.48 2.08
C VAL A 271 -6.29 6.10 0.87
N CYS A 272 -6.70 4.83 0.81
CA CYS A 272 -7.42 4.30 -0.35
C CYS A 272 -8.84 4.88 -0.44
N TRP A 273 -9.52 4.92 0.70
CA TRP A 273 -10.84 5.52 0.87
C TRP A 273 -10.88 6.37 2.13
N SER A 274 -11.80 7.32 2.15
CA SER A 274 -12.11 8.09 3.35
C SER A 274 -13.60 8.09 3.66
N ASN A 275 -13.97 8.53 4.86
CA ASN A 275 -15.35 8.74 5.23
C ASN A 275 -15.86 10.08 4.69
N ASP A 276 -17.18 10.21 4.59
CA ASP A 276 -17.86 11.50 4.44
C ASP A 276 -18.03 12.21 5.81
N ALA A 277 -18.63 13.38 5.78
CA ALA A 277 -18.90 14.17 7.01
C ALA A 277 -19.87 13.47 7.99
N ALA A 278 -20.65 12.50 7.53
CA ALA A 278 -21.53 11.68 8.36
C ALA A 278 -20.84 10.44 8.94
N GLY A 279 -19.55 10.24 8.64
CA GLY A 279 -18.77 9.09 9.09
C GLY A 279 -18.97 7.82 8.28
N LYS A 280 -19.61 7.91 7.10
CA LYS A 280 -19.82 6.77 6.19
C LYS A 280 -18.67 6.69 5.19
N MET A 281 -18.16 5.49 4.96
CA MET A 281 -17.13 5.23 3.96
C MET A 281 -17.60 5.62 2.55
N ILE A 282 -16.78 6.38 1.84
CA ILE A 282 -16.94 6.69 0.42
C ILE A 282 -16.08 5.69 -0.36
N GLY A 283 -16.72 4.81 -1.13
CA GLY A 283 -16.07 3.71 -1.84
C GLY A 283 -15.34 4.09 -3.13
N GLY A 284 -15.16 5.37 -3.44
CA GLY A 284 -14.47 5.81 -4.64
C GLY A 284 -14.17 7.30 -4.61
N ASN A 285 -13.13 7.71 -5.36
CA ASN A 285 -12.73 9.12 -5.50
C ASN A 285 -12.57 9.85 -4.16
N SER A 286 -12.03 9.17 -3.14
CA SER A 286 -11.89 9.72 -1.79
C SER A 286 -10.50 9.48 -1.19
N GLY A 287 -9.52 9.15 -2.05
CA GLY A 287 -8.14 8.91 -1.67
C GLY A 287 -7.33 10.19 -1.41
N PHE A 288 -6.34 10.09 -0.55
CA PHE A 288 -5.33 11.11 -0.29
C PHE A 288 -4.08 10.50 0.35
N VAL A 289 -3.04 11.26 0.59
CA VAL A 289 -1.85 10.82 1.33
C VAL A 289 -1.93 11.35 2.75
N THR A 290 -1.56 10.55 3.76
CA THR A 290 -1.42 11.01 5.16
C THR A 290 0.03 10.92 5.61
N ILE A 291 0.48 11.91 6.40
CA ILE A 291 1.85 12.02 6.93
C ILE A 291 1.78 12.21 8.45
N LEU A 292 2.46 11.32 9.16
CA LEU A 292 2.57 11.34 10.62
C LEU A 292 4.01 11.68 11.04
N ASP A 293 4.17 12.44 12.11
CA ASP A 293 5.48 12.74 12.71
C ASP A 293 6.02 11.59 13.57
N ALA A 294 7.18 11.80 14.18
CA ALA A 294 7.84 10.83 15.06
C ALA A 294 7.00 10.43 16.29
N SER A 295 6.03 11.26 16.69
CA SER A 295 5.10 10.99 17.78
C SER A 295 3.80 10.31 17.32
N ASN A 296 3.74 9.92 16.05
CA ASN A 296 2.55 9.36 15.39
C ASN A 296 1.36 10.34 15.27
N LYS A 297 1.60 11.64 15.35
CA LYS A 297 0.60 12.65 15.07
C LYS A 297 0.50 12.90 13.56
N VAL A 298 -0.70 12.93 13.02
CA VAL A 298 -0.94 13.38 11.64
C VAL A 298 -0.64 14.87 11.54
N ILE A 299 0.28 15.22 10.65
CA ILE A 299 0.78 16.59 10.46
C ILE A 299 0.43 17.18 9.10
N SER A 300 0.17 16.34 8.10
CA SER A 300 -0.27 16.77 6.77
C SER A 300 -1.07 15.68 6.08
N ASN A 301 -2.04 16.09 5.27
CA ASN A 301 -2.81 15.21 4.41
C ASN A 301 -2.83 15.76 2.97
N PRO A 302 -1.77 15.55 2.14
CA PRO A 302 -1.78 15.95 0.74
C PRO A 302 -2.96 15.35 -0.02
N GLY A 303 -3.87 16.20 -0.53
CA GLY A 303 -5.13 15.81 -1.16
C GLY A 303 -6.29 15.55 -0.18
N GLY A 304 -6.04 15.57 1.12
CA GLY A 304 -7.04 15.50 2.19
C GLY A 304 -7.21 16.83 2.93
N ASN A 305 -8.20 16.89 3.82
CA ASN A 305 -8.38 18.03 4.71
C ASN A 305 -7.23 18.16 5.72
N ALA A 306 -6.97 19.38 6.17
CA ALA A 306 -6.00 19.62 7.25
C ALA A 306 -6.34 18.78 8.49
N PRO A 307 -5.33 18.19 9.15
CA PRO A 307 -5.57 17.43 10.37
C PRO A 307 -6.09 18.36 11.48
N VAL A 308 -7.16 17.97 12.13
CA VAL A 308 -7.78 18.71 13.23
C VAL A 308 -7.73 17.87 14.50
N TYR A 309 -7.24 18.46 15.59
CA TYR A 309 -7.19 17.82 16.91
C TYR A 309 -8.12 18.54 17.90
N LYS A 310 -8.92 17.78 18.63
CA LYS A 310 -9.70 18.25 19.79
C LYS A 310 -9.29 17.46 21.02
N ASN A 311 -8.86 18.12 22.06
CA ASN A 311 -8.34 17.47 23.28
C ASN A 311 -7.28 16.39 22.97
N ASN A 312 -6.33 16.68 22.08
CA ASN A 312 -5.32 15.75 21.56
C ASN A 312 -5.85 14.51 20.80
N VAL A 313 -7.12 14.44 20.45
CA VAL A 313 -7.73 13.37 19.66
C VAL A 313 -7.89 13.88 18.22
N LEU A 314 -7.31 13.12 17.27
CA LEU A 314 -7.49 13.38 15.84
C LEU A 314 -8.97 13.24 15.47
N GLN A 315 -9.49 14.24 14.76
CA GLN A 315 -10.86 14.20 14.25
C GLN A 315 -10.88 13.48 12.88
N THR A 316 -12.06 13.00 12.49
CA THR A 316 -12.26 12.34 11.18
C THR A 316 -11.70 13.18 10.05
N THR A 317 -10.86 12.56 9.23
CA THR A 317 -10.24 13.19 8.06
C THR A 317 -10.91 12.68 6.79
N MET A 318 -11.11 13.59 5.86
CA MET A 318 -11.76 13.34 4.56
C MET A 318 -10.87 13.84 3.43
N GLN A 319 -11.15 13.40 2.20
CA GLN A 319 -10.56 13.99 1.02
C GLN A 319 -10.92 15.50 0.93
N ALA A 320 -9.96 16.31 0.52
CA ALA A 320 -10.20 17.73 0.25
C ALA A 320 -10.97 17.93 -1.07
N PRO A 321 -11.71 19.02 -1.25
CA PRO A 321 -12.31 19.36 -2.54
C PRO A 321 -11.28 19.40 -3.67
N GLY A 322 -11.67 18.98 -4.89
CA GLY A 322 -10.80 18.96 -6.05
C GLY A 322 -10.35 17.56 -6.49
N GLN A 323 -10.65 16.52 -5.72
CA GLN A 323 -10.53 15.10 -6.09
C GLN A 323 -9.27 14.77 -6.90
N LEU A 324 -8.09 15.09 -6.34
CA LEU A 324 -6.81 14.83 -7.00
C LEU A 324 -6.58 13.32 -7.19
N PHE A 325 -6.94 12.54 -6.18
CA PHE A 325 -6.73 11.10 -6.15
C PHE A 325 -8.07 10.36 -6.08
N GLN A 326 -8.11 9.19 -6.72
CA GLN A 326 -9.24 8.26 -6.60
C GLN A 326 -9.02 7.32 -5.41
N HIS A 327 -7.99 6.49 -5.50
CA HIS A 327 -7.66 5.49 -4.48
C HIS A 327 -6.13 5.49 -4.30
N CYS A 328 -5.60 6.25 -3.34
CA CYS A 328 -4.17 6.21 -3.02
C CYS A 328 -3.83 4.86 -2.39
N HIS A 329 -3.23 3.98 -3.18
CA HIS A 329 -2.92 2.62 -2.74
C HIS A 329 -1.56 2.54 -2.05
N ASP A 330 -0.56 3.25 -2.59
CA ASP A 330 0.78 3.28 -2.01
C ASP A 330 1.46 4.62 -2.23
N VAL A 331 2.51 4.86 -1.46
CA VAL A 331 3.43 5.98 -1.61
C VAL A 331 4.88 5.49 -1.56
N CYS A 332 5.72 6.03 -2.43
CA CYS A 332 7.17 5.89 -2.35
C CYS A 332 7.79 7.27 -2.09
N ILE A 333 8.78 7.34 -1.22
CA ILE A 333 9.47 8.58 -0.86
C ILE A 333 10.93 8.47 -1.29
N ASP A 334 11.40 9.44 -2.09
CA ASP A 334 12.81 9.52 -2.49
C ASP A 334 13.65 10.32 -1.47
N GLU A 335 14.97 10.34 -1.66
CA GLU A 335 15.89 11.07 -0.79
C GLU A 335 15.66 12.58 -0.78
N ASP A 336 15.03 13.15 -1.84
CA ASP A 336 14.68 14.57 -1.93
C ASP A 336 13.32 14.87 -1.29
N LYS A 337 12.69 13.86 -0.66
CA LYS A 337 11.39 13.91 0.00
C LYS A 337 10.21 14.15 -0.94
N ASN A 338 10.39 13.85 -2.23
CA ASN A 338 9.27 13.77 -3.13
C ASN A 338 8.46 12.49 -2.84
N ILE A 339 7.16 12.56 -3.09
CA ILE A 339 6.25 11.42 -2.92
C ILE A 339 5.77 10.98 -4.31
N TYR A 340 5.84 9.69 -4.56
CA TYR A 340 5.26 9.06 -5.75
C TYR A 340 4.04 8.27 -5.30
N VAL A 341 2.86 8.66 -5.80
CA VAL A 341 1.58 8.10 -5.37
C VAL A 341 1.09 7.10 -6.40
N CYS A 342 0.99 5.84 -5.99
CA CYS A 342 0.37 4.78 -6.77
C CYS A 342 -1.14 4.72 -6.49
N GLN A 343 -1.94 4.45 -7.52
CA GLN A 343 -3.39 4.41 -7.41
C GLN A 343 -3.96 3.11 -7.96
N TRP A 344 -4.89 2.53 -7.21
CA TRP A 344 -5.68 1.39 -7.62
C TRP A 344 -7.03 1.85 -8.19
N ASN A 345 -7.55 1.14 -9.20
CA ASN A 345 -8.86 1.39 -9.83
C ASN A 345 -9.08 2.89 -10.18
N ALA A 346 -8.09 3.47 -10.81
CA ALA A 346 -8.03 4.90 -11.11
C ALA A 346 -7.94 5.18 -12.62
N ASN A 347 -8.72 4.45 -13.42
CA ASN A 347 -8.81 4.59 -14.88
C ASN A 347 -7.44 4.45 -15.60
N ASN A 348 -6.65 3.45 -15.19
CA ASN A 348 -5.33 3.15 -15.76
C ASN A 348 -4.34 4.33 -15.60
N THR A 349 -4.49 5.11 -14.52
CA THR A 349 -3.65 6.28 -14.25
C THR A 349 -2.25 5.85 -13.86
N SER A 350 -1.24 6.48 -14.45
CA SER A 350 0.15 6.35 -14.03
C SER A 350 0.39 7.00 -12.66
N PRO A 351 1.51 6.69 -11.97
CA PRO A 351 1.84 7.32 -10.70
C PRO A 351 1.90 8.85 -10.78
N VAL A 352 1.41 9.52 -9.75
CA VAL A 352 1.48 10.97 -9.60
C VAL A 352 2.68 11.32 -8.73
N LYS A 353 3.54 12.22 -9.20
CA LYS A 353 4.64 12.76 -8.38
C LYS A 353 4.17 14.00 -7.62
N LEU A 354 4.51 14.05 -6.36
CA LEU A 354 4.37 15.20 -5.48
C LEU A 354 5.76 15.71 -5.13
N THR A 355 6.16 16.82 -5.75
CA THR A 355 7.48 17.42 -5.53
C THR A 355 7.45 18.27 -4.29
N ARG A 356 8.36 18.05 -3.34
CA ARG A 356 8.49 18.83 -2.10
C ARG A 356 8.77 20.31 -2.42
N VAL A 357 8.06 21.24 -1.76
CA VAL A 357 8.23 22.70 -1.89
C VAL A 357 8.53 23.36 -0.55
#